data_90a46e8291fa4fad16ef6648967b653d
#
_entry.id   90a46e8291fa4fad16ef6648967b653d
#
_cell.length_a   1.000
_cell.length_b   1.000
_cell.length_c   1.000
_cell.angle_alpha   90.00
_cell.angle_beta   90.00
_cell.angle_gamma   90.00
#
_symmetry.space_group_name_H-M   'P 1'
#
loop_
_entity.id
_entity.type
_entity.pdbx_description
1 polymer ?
#
loop_
_entity_poly.entity_id
_entity_poly.type
_entity_poly.pdbx_seq_one_letter_code
_entity_poly.pdbx_strand_id
1 'polypeptide(L)'
;MGEYGVYTTDEFDKDFKKLDRSIQQQIKKEIDQLELNPYVGKPLGYPFFREKKVQGYRFYYLIYDEYVVVFVIALSDKKSQQKIINSIRHLIPFYKEEIRKKLDLP
;
A
#
# COMPACT_ATOMS: atom_id res chain seq x y z
N MET A 1 -15.34 -4.58 16.15
CA MET A 1 -14.21 -4.98 15.39
C MET A 1 -14.09 -4.20 14.15
N GLY A 2 -13.14 -3.35 14.08
CA GLY A 2 -12.96 -2.55 12.91
C GLY A 2 -12.18 -3.28 11.85
N GLU A 3 -12.75 -3.43 10.69
CA GLU A 3 -11.98 -3.79 9.52
C GLU A 3 -11.48 -2.51 8.90
N TYR A 4 -10.21 -2.51 8.48
CA TYR A 4 -9.65 -1.37 7.78
C TYR A 4 -10.20 -1.33 6.35
N GLY A 5 -10.61 -0.15 5.90
CA GLY A 5 -10.90 0.06 4.49
C GLY A 5 -9.60 0.09 3.72
N VAL A 6 -9.56 -0.52 2.55
CA VAL A 6 -8.35 -0.54 1.72
C VAL A 6 -8.58 0.24 0.44
N TYR A 7 -7.72 1.20 0.20
CA TYR A 7 -7.75 2.06 -0.98
C TYR A 7 -6.43 1.92 -1.73
N THR A 8 -6.44 2.17 -3.02
CA THR A 8 -5.25 2.09 -3.85
C THR A 8 -5.08 3.39 -4.63
N THR A 9 -3.84 3.68 -5.02
CA THR A 9 -3.57 4.80 -5.93
C THR A 9 -3.82 4.35 -7.37
N ASP A 10 -4.04 5.31 -8.26
CA ASP A 10 -4.15 5.02 -9.69
C ASP A 10 -2.86 4.40 -10.23
N GLU A 11 -1.72 4.84 -9.71
CA GLU A 11 -0.41 4.32 -10.09
C GLU A 11 -0.28 2.84 -9.74
N PHE A 12 -0.70 2.46 -8.52
CA PHE A 12 -0.72 1.06 -8.13
C PHE A 12 -1.62 0.25 -9.05
N ASP A 13 -2.82 0.73 -9.29
CA ASP A 13 -3.81 0.02 -10.11
C ASP A 13 -3.29 -0.22 -11.53
N LYS A 14 -2.64 0.78 -12.10
CA LYS A 14 -2.08 0.72 -13.45
C LYS A 14 -0.98 -0.35 -13.54
N ASP A 15 -0.07 -0.36 -12.59
CA ASP A 15 1.02 -1.34 -12.56
C ASP A 15 0.51 -2.74 -12.25
N PHE A 16 -0.47 -2.85 -11.36
CA PHE A 16 -1.07 -4.12 -10.98
C PHE A 16 -1.69 -4.82 -12.20
N LYS A 17 -2.36 -4.08 -13.06
CA LYS A 17 -3.02 -4.62 -14.25
C LYS A 17 -2.04 -5.27 -15.23
N LYS A 18 -0.77 -4.87 -15.18
CA LYS A 18 0.26 -5.41 -16.08
C LYS A 18 0.83 -6.75 -15.64
N LEU A 19 0.52 -7.19 -14.42
CA LEU A 19 1.08 -8.41 -13.87
C LEU A 19 0.31 -9.65 -14.35
N ASP A 20 0.97 -10.80 -14.31
CA ASP A 20 0.33 -12.09 -14.56
C ASP A 20 -0.85 -12.27 -13.62
N ARG A 21 -1.88 -12.95 -14.10
CA ARG A 21 -3.08 -13.21 -13.33
C ARG A 21 -2.77 -13.92 -12.00
N SER A 22 -1.86 -14.91 -12.02
CA SER A 22 -1.51 -15.66 -10.81
C SER A 22 -0.88 -14.75 -9.76
N ILE A 23 -0.02 -13.82 -10.19
CA ILE A 23 0.61 -12.85 -9.28
C ILE A 23 -0.43 -11.86 -8.77
N GLN A 24 -1.33 -11.40 -9.64
CA GLN A 24 -2.42 -10.51 -9.22
C GLN A 24 -3.26 -11.14 -8.12
N GLN A 25 -3.60 -12.42 -8.25
CA GLN A 25 -4.40 -13.14 -7.26
C GLN A 25 -3.68 -13.23 -5.92
N GLN A 26 -2.38 -13.49 -5.94
CA GLN A 26 -1.60 -13.58 -4.72
C GLN A 26 -1.47 -12.22 -4.02
N ILE A 27 -1.22 -11.16 -4.79
CA ILE A 27 -1.15 -9.81 -4.25
C ILE A 27 -2.50 -9.41 -3.66
N LYS A 28 -3.58 -9.67 -4.38
CA LYS A 28 -4.92 -9.35 -3.90
C LYS A 28 -5.23 -10.06 -2.58
N LYS A 29 -4.84 -11.32 -2.46
CA LYS A 29 -5.03 -12.09 -1.23
C LYS A 29 -4.30 -11.44 -0.06
N GLU A 30 -3.06 -10.99 -0.28
CA GLU A 30 -2.29 -10.32 0.77
C GLU A 30 -2.89 -8.96 1.12
N ILE A 31 -3.39 -8.23 0.12
CA ILE A 31 -4.06 -6.96 0.38
C ILE A 31 -5.33 -7.17 1.19
N ASP A 32 -6.10 -8.20 0.88
CA ASP A 32 -7.33 -8.50 1.62
C ASP A 32 -7.03 -8.77 3.10
N GLN A 33 -5.90 -9.38 3.42
CA GLN A 33 -5.49 -9.62 4.80
C GLN A 33 -5.24 -8.33 5.57
N LEU A 34 -4.90 -7.25 4.88
CA LEU A 34 -4.66 -5.96 5.52
C LEU A 34 -5.92 -5.38 6.14
N GLU A 35 -7.09 -5.80 5.68
CA GLU A 35 -8.36 -5.37 6.26
C GLU A 35 -8.48 -5.79 7.72
N LEU A 36 -7.91 -6.94 8.06
CA LEU A 36 -7.96 -7.46 9.43
C LEU A 36 -6.76 -7.02 10.26
N ASN A 37 -5.57 -7.00 9.65
CA ASN A 37 -4.36 -6.61 10.36
C ASN A 37 -3.36 -5.96 9.39
N PRO A 38 -3.34 -4.64 9.31
CA PRO A 38 -2.40 -3.97 8.39
C PRO A 38 -0.95 -3.95 8.88
N TYR A 39 -0.69 -4.36 10.12
CA TYR A 39 0.67 -4.30 10.67
C TYR A 39 1.49 -5.56 10.41
N VAL A 40 1.05 -6.43 9.50
CA VAL A 40 1.78 -7.66 9.16
C VAL A 40 3.00 -7.42 8.27
N GLY A 41 3.01 -6.33 7.51
CA GLY A 41 4.13 -6.01 6.63
C GLY A 41 5.35 -5.51 7.40
N LYS A 42 6.49 -5.45 6.70
CA LYS A 42 7.73 -4.95 7.27
C LYS A 42 7.71 -3.43 7.37
N PRO A 43 7.98 -2.83 8.55
CA PRO A 43 8.03 -1.39 8.67
C PRO A 43 9.25 -0.81 7.96
N LEU A 44 9.07 0.38 7.36
CA LEU A 44 10.09 1.04 6.56
C LEU A 44 10.46 2.41 7.16
N GLY A 45 10.88 2.40 8.41
CA GLY A 45 11.29 3.62 9.10
C GLY A 45 10.18 4.29 9.91
N TYR A 46 8.93 3.95 9.63
CA TYR A 46 7.76 4.40 10.38
C TYR A 46 6.86 3.20 10.61
N PRO A 47 6.18 3.12 11.78
CA PRO A 47 5.24 2.01 12.00
C PRO A 47 4.11 1.96 10.99
N PHE A 48 3.71 3.11 10.45
CA PHE A 48 2.58 3.22 9.52
C PHE A 48 2.96 3.07 8.05
N PHE A 49 4.26 2.94 7.73
CA PHE A 49 4.73 2.77 6.35
C PHE A 49 5.33 1.37 6.23
N ARG A 50 4.67 0.51 5.45
CA ARG A 50 5.04 -0.91 5.41
C ARG A 50 5.15 -1.46 4.00
N GLU A 51 5.89 -2.55 3.92
CA GLU A 51 6.16 -3.29 2.70
C GLU A 51 5.69 -4.72 2.87
N LYS A 52 5.10 -5.28 1.82
CA LYS A 52 4.75 -6.70 1.79
C LYS A 52 5.34 -7.32 0.54
N LYS A 53 6.06 -8.44 0.72
CA LYS A 53 6.71 -9.15 -0.37
C LYS A 53 5.80 -10.26 -0.87
N VAL A 54 5.61 -10.34 -2.19
CA VAL A 54 4.81 -11.39 -2.82
C VAL A 54 5.59 -11.87 -4.04
N GLN A 55 6.16 -13.08 -3.97
CA GLN A 55 7.02 -13.60 -5.03
C GLN A 55 8.19 -12.65 -5.26
N GLY A 56 8.47 -12.27 -6.49
CA GLY A 56 9.52 -11.31 -6.82
C GLY A 56 9.08 -9.86 -6.74
N TYR A 57 7.87 -9.60 -6.27
CA TYR A 57 7.32 -8.26 -6.20
C TYR A 57 7.13 -7.81 -4.77
N ARG A 58 6.97 -6.49 -4.62
CA ARG A 58 6.67 -5.88 -3.33
C ARG A 58 5.60 -4.83 -3.52
N PHE A 59 4.69 -4.72 -2.56
CA PHE A 59 3.79 -3.58 -2.56
C PHE A 59 3.97 -2.80 -1.26
N TYR A 60 3.71 -1.50 -1.33
CA TYR A 60 3.95 -0.56 -0.23
C TYR A 60 2.65 0.10 0.15
N TYR A 61 2.46 0.29 1.46
CA TYR A 61 1.22 0.88 1.92
C TYR A 61 1.45 1.73 3.14
N LEU A 62 0.51 2.66 3.35
CA LEU A 62 0.46 3.54 4.51
C LEU A 62 -0.78 3.20 5.31
N ILE A 63 -0.65 3.25 6.65
CA ILE A 63 -1.73 2.93 7.57
C ILE A 63 -2.17 4.22 8.25
N TYR A 64 -3.47 4.50 8.19
CA TYR A 64 -4.07 5.66 8.85
C TYR A 64 -5.06 5.16 9.88
N ASP A 65 -4.56 4.92 11.11
CA ASP A 65 -5.40 4.41 12.21
C ASP A 65 -6.55 5.35 12.53
N GLU A 66 -6.31 6.65 12.43
CA GLU A 66 -7.33 7.66 12.72
C GLU A 66 -8.53 7.57 11.78
N TYR A 67 -8.34 7.02 10.58
CA TYR A 67 -9.42 6.82 9.60
C TYR A 67 -9.80 5.35 9.45
N VAL A 68 -9.09 4.46 10.12
CA VAL A 68 -9.22 3.00 9.98
C VAL A 68 -9.09 2.60 8.51
N VAL A 69 -8.01 3.06 7.87
CA VAL A 69 -7.80 2.91 6.43
C VAL A 69 -6.35 2.53 6.13
N VAL A 70 -6.18 1.70 5.12
CA VAL A 70 -4.89 1.38 4.51
C VAL A 70 -4.89 1.92 3.09
N PHE A 71 -3.81 2.61 2.72
CA PHE A 71 -3.65 3.19 1.40
C PHE A 71 -2.47 2.47 0.71
N VAL A 72 -2.77 1.64 -0.29
CA VAL A 72 -1.75 0.91 -1.04
C VAL A 72 -1.22 1.83 -2.13
N ILE A 73 0.06 2.16 -2.06
CA ILE A 73 0.66 3.25 -2.82
C ILE A 73 1.28 2.79 -4.13
N ALA A 74 2.06 1.70 -4.10
CA ALA A 74 2.88 1.34 -5.26
C ALA A 74 3.29 -0.13 -5.23
N LEU A 75 3.70 -0.61 -6.42
CA LEU A 75 4.33 -1.90 -6.62
C LEU A 75 5.77 -1.68 -7.06
N SER A 76 6.64 -2.63 -6.75
CA SER A 76 7.97 -2.65 -7.33
C SER A 76 8.47 -4.08 -7.46
N ASP A 77 9.50 -4.27 -8.28
CA ASP A 77 10.33 -5.47 -8.23
C ASP A 77 11.51 -5.19 -7.27
N LYS A 78 12.42 -6.16 -7.17
CA LYS A 78 13.59 -6.02 -6.29
C LYS A 78 14.52 -4.89 -6.73
N LYS A 79 14.65 -4.67 -8.04
CA LYS A 79 15.56 -3.66 -8.58
C LYS A 79 15.16 -2.24 -8.22
N SER A 80 13.87 -1.95 -8.27
CA SER A 80 13.36 -0.59 -8.02
C SER A 80 12.93 -0.36 -6.59
N GLN A 81 13.12 -1.32 -5.70
CA GLN A 81 12.68 -1.27 -4.31
C GLN A 81 13.11 0.01 -3.59
N GLN A 82 14.42 0.29 -3.57
CA GLN A 82 14.92 1.43 -2.80
C GLN A 82 14.45 2.77 -3.38
N LYS A 83 14.40 2.86 -4.70
CA LYS A 83 13.92 4.05 -5.38
C LYS A 83 12.47 4.36 -5.02
N ILE A 84 11.63 3.34 -5.02
CA ILE A 84 10.21 3.49 -4.68
C ILE A 84 10.05 3.88 -3.21
N ILE A 85 10.78 3.21 -2.31
CA ILE A 85 10.73 3.53 -0.88
C ILE A 85 11.09 5.00 -0.64
N ASN A 86 12.17 5.47 -1.27
CA ASN A 86 12.62 6.85 -1.10
C ASN A 86 11.57 7.84 -1.64
N SER A 87 10.98 7.51 -2.78
CA SER A 87 9.95 8.34 -3.39
C SER A 87 8.73 8.47 -2.47
N ILE A 88 8.28 7.35 -1.91
CA ILE A 88 7.11 7.37 -1.01
C ILE A 88 7.40 8.20 0.24
N ARG A 89 8.60 8.05 0.82
CA ARG A 89 8.98 8.83 2.00
C ARG A 89 8.84 10.33 1.77
N HIS A 90 9.27 10.80 0.61
CA HIS A 90 9.18 12.23 0.27
C HIS A 90 7.74 12.68 0.11
N LEU A 91 6.84 11.77 -0.26
CA LEU A 91 5.46 12.11 -0.60
C LEU A 91 4.45 11.76 0.48
N ILE A 92 4.92 11.33 1.67
CA ILE A 92 4.01 10.96 2.77
C ILE A 92 2.97 12.04 3.06
N PRO A 93 3.34 13.34 3.21
CA PRO A 93 2.32 14.37 3.45
C PRO A 93 1.32 14.51 2.31
N PHE A 94 1.80 14.33 1.09
CA PHE A 94 0.96 14.40 -0.10
C PHE A 94 -0.09 13.27 -0.11
N TYR A 95 0.32 12.05 0.24
CA TYR A 95 -0.59 10.91 0.29
C TYR A 95 -1.65 11.08 1.38
N LYS A 96 -1.31 11.73 2.48
CA LYS A 96 -2.30 12.00 3.52
C LYS A 96 -3.41 12.90 2.99
N GLU A 97 -3.06 13.93 2.24
CA GLU A 97 -4.06 14.79 1.62
C GLU A 97 -4.88 14.04 0.57
N GLU A 98 -4.23 13.18 -0.20
CA GLU A 98 -4.92 12.39 -1.21
C GLU A 98 -5.95 11.44 -0.60
N ILE A 99 -5.59 10.73 0.49
CA ILE A 99 -6.53 9.81 1.14
C ILE A 99 -7.68 10.58 1.79
N ARG A 100 -7.41 11.75 2.36
CA ARG A 100 -8.47 12.59 2.94
C ARG A 100 -9.50 12.96 1.90
N LYS A 101 -9.06 13.31 0.70
CA LYS A 101 -9.96 13.62 -0.41
C LYS A 101 -10.78 12.42 -0.83
N LYS A 102 -10.16 11.26 -0.92
CA LYS A 102 -10.85 10.02 -1.28
C LYS A 102 -11.94 9.67 -0.27
N LEU A 103 -11.71 9.98 1.00
CA LEU A 103 -12.63 9.72 2.10
C LEU A 103 -13.64 10.88 2.27
N ASP A 104 -13.52 11.91 1.46
CA ASP A 104 -14.37 13.10 1.54
C ASP A 104 -14.34 13.75 2.93
N LEU A 105 -13.14 13.86 3.50
CA LEU A 105 -12.95 14.49 4.80
C LEU A 105 -12.60 15.97 4.64
N PRO A 106 -13.03 16.82 5.60
CA PRO A 106 -12.71 18.26 5.56
C PRO A 106 -11.23 18.55 5.74
#